data_4582215a0ea268785a5d8b09b1d663b1
#
_entry.id   4582215a0ea268785a5d8b09b1d663b1
#
_cell.length_a   1.000
_cell.length_b   1.000
_cell.length_c   1.000
_cell.angle_alpha   90.00
_cell.angle_beta   90.00
_cell.angle_gamma   90.00
#
_symmetry.space_group_name_H-M   'P 1'
#
loop_
_entity.id
_entity.type
_entity.pdbx_description
1 polymer ?
#
loop_
_entity_poly.entity_id
_entity_poly.type
_entity_poly.pdbx_seq_one_letter_code
_entity_poly.pdbx_strand_id
1 'polypeptide(L)'
;VALVVTALTGGLGIQGMLELLGTSFVNNRGMAIFIIIMLATGTLERNGLKESAASLIKRFKKVSAGMIVDIYGIFRMIFAAFNVSFGGVAGFVRPIILPMALGTIESKGLEVHPKHEEELKGMASAMENVCWFFGQVLFIGGAGALLVQSTLKDLGYDVTLGQLALVEVPVAITALVVASVYFYLKEKKLAKKYYPGKGQ
;
A
#
# COMPACT_ATOMS: atom_id res chain seq x y z
N VAL A 1 -12.11 -14.15 24.40
CA VAL A 1 -11.87 -15.44 25.07
C VAL A 1 -10.40 -15.58 25.44
N ALA A 2 -9.46 -15.53 24.50
CA ALA A 2 -8.01 -15.72 24.76
C ALA A 2 -7.48 -14.78 25.86
N LEU A 3 -7.78 -13.49 25.81
CA LEU A 3 -7.34 -12.48 26.77
C LEU A 3 -7.83 -12.79 28.20
N VAL A 4 -9.07 -13.25 28.34
CA VAL A 4 -9.64 -13.65 29.65
C VAL A 4 -8.94 -14.91 30.18
N VAL A 5 -8.77 -15.91 29.34
CA VAL A 5 -8.09 -17.15 29.73
C VAL A 5 -6.65 -16.85 30.15
N THR A 6 -5.90 -16.06 29.38
CA THR A 6 -4.51 -15.69 29.71
C THR A 6 -4.42 -14.91 31.02
N ALA A 7 -5.34 -13.98 31.28
CA ALA A 7 -5.37 -13.21 32.51
C ALA A 7 -5.66 -14.09 33.73
N LEU A 8 -6.60 -15.03 33.60
CA LEU A 8 -6.98 -15.95 34.69
C LEU A 8 -5.86 -16.97 34.97
N THR A 9 -5.27 -17.55 33.91
CA THR A 9 -4.15 -18.51 34.07
C THR A 9 -2.86 -17.83 34.52
N GLY A 10 -2.67 -16.55 34.20
CA GLY A 10 -1.55 -15.71 34.63
C GLY A 10 -1.70 -15.18 36.09
N GLY A 11 -2.73 -15.56 36.83
CA GLY A 11 -2.92 -15.19 38.24
C GLY A 11 -3.38 -13.75 38.48
N LEU A 12 -3.77 -12.99 37.46
CA LEU A 12 -4.24 -11.62 37.60
C LEU A 12 -5.64 -11.50 38.21
N GLY A 13 -6.45 -12.54 38.11
CA GLY A 13 -7.85 -12.49 38.47
C GLY A 13 -8.67 -11.53 37.61
N ILE A 14 -9.96 -11.44 37.86
CA ILE A 14 -10.86 -10.56 37.07
C ILE A 14 -10.56 -9.09 37.36
N GLN A 15 -10.30 -8.71 38.59
CA GLN A 15 -10.05 -7.34 38.99
C GLN A 15 -8.70 -6.84 38.35
N GLY A 16 -7.63 -7.61 38.50
CA GLY A 16 -6.32 -7.24 37.88
C GLY A 16 -6.38 -7.17 36.38
N MET A 17 -7.19 -8.04 35.72
CA MET A 17 -7.45 -7.95 34.30
C MET A 17 -8.14 -6.64 33.91
N LEU A 18 -9.17 -6.22 34.67
CA LEU A 18 -9.90 -4.97 34.39
C LEU A 18 -9.01 -3.73 34.64
N GLU A 19 -8.22 -3.74 35.70
CA GLU A 19 -7.26 -2.66 36.00
C GLU A 19 -6.20 -2.55 34.91
N LEU A 20 -5.63 -3.68 34.47
CA LEU A 20 -4.65 -3.71 33.39
C LEU A 20 -5.23 -3.21 32.06
N LEU A 21 -6.44 -3.65 31.70
CA LEU A 21 -7.13 -3.17 30.51
C LEU A 21 -7.44 -1.68 30.58
N GLY A 22 -7.93 -1.19 31.72
CA GLY A 22 -8.23 0.22 31.94
C GLY A 22 -6.97 1.09 31.85
N THR A 23 -5.90 0.70 32.51
CA THR A 23 -4.60 1.41 32.48
C THR A 23 -4.01 1.39 31.09
N SER A 24 -4.01 0.24 30.42
CA SER A 24 -3.51 0.12 29.02
C SER A 24 -4.33 1.00 28.07
N PHE A 25 -5.65 1.03 28.22
CA PHE A 25 -6.50 1.91 27.40
C PHE A 25 -6.18 3.40 27.63
N VAL A 26 -6.05 3.83 28.87
CA VAL A 26 -5.72 5.22 29.20
C VAL A 26 -4.33 5.60 28.67
N ASN A 27 -3.34 4.73 28.84
CA ASN A 27 -1.97 4.97 28.37
C ASN A 27 -1.89 5.05 26.85
N ASN A 28 -2.69 4.26 26.14
CA ASN A 28 -2.72 4.18 24.69
C ASN A 28 -3.88 4.97 24.05
N ARG A 29 -4.57 5.84 24.79
CA ARG A 29 -5.70 6.64 24.28
C ARG A 29 -5.38 7.46 23.02
N GLY A 30 -4.10 7.84 22.84
CA GLY A 30 -3.65 8.53 21.62
C GLY A 30 -3.85 7.72 20.35
N MET A 31 -3.91 6.37 20.46
CA MET A 31 -4.19 5.50 19.31
C MET A 31 -5.62 5.69 18.77
N ALA A 32 -6.55 6.29 19.55
CA ALA A 32 -7.91 6.56 19.07
C ALA A 32 -7.96 7.58 17.90
N ILE A 33 -6.89 8.34 17.66
CA ILE A 33 -6.78 9.27 16.53
C ILE A 33 -6.98 8.56 15.20
N PHE A 34 -6.59 7.27 15.11
CA PHE A 34 -6.74 6.51 13.86
C PHE A 34 -8.22 6.35 13.47
N ILE A 35 -9.15 6.33 14.42
CA ILE A 35 -10.59 6.26 14.16
C ILE A 35 -11.05 7.52 13.40
N ILE A 36 -10.57 8.69 13.83
CA ILE A 36 -10.87 9.98 13.18
C ILE A 36 -10.29 10.00 11.76
N ILE A 37 -9.07 9.49 11.61
CA ILE A 37 -8.41 9.42 10.30
C ILE A 37 -9.14 8.45 9.37
N MET A 38 -9.63 7.30 9.85
CA MET A 38 -10.44 6.37 9.06
C MET A 38 -11.75 7.02 8.57
N LEU A 39 -12.38 7.86 9.38
CA LEU A 39 -13.55 8.61 8.95
C LEU A 39 -13.22 9.60 7.84
N ALA A 40 -12.12 10.32 7.96
CA ALA A 40 -11.66 11.28 6.93
C ALA A 40 -11.29 10.56 5.62
N THR A 41 -10.48 9.50 5.68
CA THR A 41 -10.07 8.73 4.49
C THR A 41 -11.25 8.03 3.84
N GLY A 42 -12.16 7.43 4.64
CA GLY A 42 -13.39 6.81 4.13
C GLY A 42 -14.33 7.82 3.45
N THR A 43 -14.37 9.05 3.94
CA THR A 43 -15.13 10.13 3.30
C THR A 43 -14.52 10.50 1.96
N LEU A 44 -13.20 10.63 1.86
CA LEU A 44 -12.50 10.89 0.60
C LEU A 44 -12.72 9.76 -0.42
N GLU A 45 -12.65 8.51 0.02
CA GLU A 45 -12.91 7.34 -0.86
C GLU A 45 -14.33 7.35 -1.42
N ARG A 46 -15.33 7.69 -0.60
CA ARG A 46 -16.73 7.80 -1.04
C ARG A 46 -17.00 8.98 -1.98
N ASN A 47 -16.17 10.01 -1.94
CA ASN A 47 -16.31 11.20 -2.77
C ASN A 47 -15.46 11.16 -4.06
N GLY A 48 -15.16 9.98 -4.57
CA GLY A 48 -14.59 9.83 -5.92
C GLY A 48 -13.06 9.94 -5.97
N LEU A 49 -12.36 9.68 -4.87
CA LEU A 49 -10.92 9.70 -4.85
C LEU A 49 -10.31 8.67 -5.80
N LYS A 50 -10.91 7.46 -5.90
CA LYS A 50 -10.48 6.40 -6.82
C LYS A 50 -10.62 6.81 -8.28
N GLU A 51 -11.75 7.42 -8.62
CA GLU A 51 -12.07 7.90 -9.96
C GLU A 51 -11.12 9.04 -10.36
N SER A 52 -10.82 9.92 -9.42
CA SER A 52 -9.85 11.01 -9.62
C SER A 52 -8.44 10.47 -9.85
N ALA A 53 -7.99 9.50 -9.05
CA ALA A 53 -6.69 8.84 -9.23
C ALA A 53 -6.62 8.11 -10.59
N ALA A 54 -7.65 7.36 -10.96
CA ALA A 54 -7.74 6.69 -12.26
C ALA A 54 -7.70 7.70 -13.43
N SER A 55 -8.40 8.83 -13.29
CA SER A 55 -8.41 9.91 -14.28
C SER A 55 -7.01 10.52 -14.48
N LEU A 56 -6.25 10.71 -13.41
CA LEU A 56 -4.87 11.20 -13.48
C LEU A 56 -3.95 10.22 -14.20
N ILE A 57 -4.04 8.93 -13.88
CA ILE A 57 -3.23 7.89 -14.52
C ILE A 57 -3.58 7.77 -16.02
N LYS A 58 -4.87 7.91 -16.38
CA LYS A 58 -5.34 7.89 -17.79
C LYS A 58 -4.78 8.99 -18.68
N ARG A 59 -4.20 10.05 -18.10
CA ARG A 59 -3.54 11.11 -18.89
C ARG A 59 -2.25 10.64 -19.54
N PHE A 60 -1.63 9.58 -19.03
CA PHE A 60 -0.39 9.00 -19.56
C PHE A 60 -0.68 8.01 -20.71
N LYS A 61 -1.17 8.53 -21.87
CA LYS A 61 -1.62 7.69 -22.98
C LYS A 61 -0.52 7.13 -23.90
N LYS A 62 0.71 7.67 -23.82
CA LYS A 62 1.82 7.32 -24.72
C LYS A 62 2.97 6.61 -24.02
N VAL A 63 2.65 5.77 -23.06
CA VAL A 63 3.65 5.05 -22.27
C VAL A 63 3.55 3.55 -22.51
N SER A 64 4.59 2.78 -22.14
CA SER A 64 4.53 1.32 -22.21
C SER A 64 3.66 0.71 -21.11
N ALA A 65 3.30 -0.56 -21.27
CA ALA A 65 2.52 -1.28 -20.25
C ALA A 65 3.23 -1.31 -18.89
N GLY A 66 4.55 -1.51 -18.87
CA GLY A 66 5.37 -1.45 -17.65
C GLY A 66 5.35 -0.06 -17.01
N MET A 67 5.46 1.01 -17.82
CA MET A 67 5.39 2.39 -17.29
C MET A 67 4.01 2.70 -16.67
N ILE A 68 2.92 2.12 -17.14
CA ILE A 68 1.60 2.25 -16.46
C ILE A 68 1.68 1.64 -15.05
N VAL A 69 2.31 0.48 -14.91
CA VAL A 69 2.50 -0.17 -13.60
C VAL A 69 3.39 0.68 -12.69
N ASP A 70 4.46 1.28 -13.22
CA ASP A 70 5.38 2.14 -12.45
C ASP A 70 4.69 3.44 -11.99
N ILE A 71 3.97 4.11 -12.90
CA ILE A 71 3.17 5.30 -12.57
C ILE A 71 2.15 4.96 -11.49
N TYR A 72 1.48 3.83 -11.63
CA TYR A 72 0.56 3.35 -10.60
C TYR A 72 1.28 3.16 -9.26
N GLY A 73 2.46 2.54 -9.24
CA GLY A 73 3.26 2.34 -8.04
C GLY A 73 3.56 3.64 -7.30
N ILE A 74 3.95 4.70 -8.04
CA ILE A 74 4.19 6.03 -7.47
C ILE A 74 2.91 6.57 -6.80
N PHE A 75 1.79 6.57 -7.52
CA PHE A 75 0.50 7.01 -6.96
C PHE A 75 0.12 6.17 -5.74
N ARG A 76 0.26 4.85 -5.83
CA ARG A 76 -0.09 3.93 -4.76
C ARG A 76 0.72 4.17 -3.49
N MET A 77 2.02 4.42 -3.62
CA MET A 77 2.91 4.75 -2.50
C MET A 77 2.49 6.05 -1.82
N ILE A 78 2.25 7.11 -2.61
CA ILE A 78 1.80 8.41 -2.09
C ILE A 78 0.48 8.25 -1.33
N PHE A 79 -0.53 7.62 -1.93
CA PHE A 79 -1.83 7.44 -1.28
C PHE A 79 -1.77 6.51 -0.07
N ALA A 80 -0.88 5.51 -0.07
CA ALA A 80 -0.65 4.65 1.08
C ALA A 80 -0.08 5.43 2.28
N ALA A 81 0.81 6.41 2.04
CA ALA A 81 1.34 7.30 3.07
C ALA A 81 0.25 8.15 3.75
N PHE A 82 -0.91 8.30 3.13
CA PHE A 82 -2.11 8.94 3.73
C PHE A 82 -3.16 7.91 4.18
N ASN A 83 -2.81 6.63 4.23
CA ASN A 83 -3.70 5.51 4.58
C ASN A 83 -4.95 5.40 3.69
N VAL A 84 -4.83 5.83 2.42
CA VAL A 84 -5.91 5.72 1.45
C VAL A 84 -5.87 4.35 0.78
N SER A 85 -6.96 3.61 0.86
CA SER A 85 -7.13 2.32 0.20
C SER A 85 -7.85 2.45 -1.13
N PHE A 86 -7.33 1.81 -2.18
CA PHE A 86 -8.01 1.70 -3.47
C PHE A 86 -8.77 0.38 -3.63
N GLY A 87 -8.84 -0.43 -2.58
CA GLY A 87 -9.45 -1.76 -2.64
C GLY A 87 -8.52 -2.83 -3.20
N GLY A 88 -7.21 -2.55 -3.23
CA GLY A 88 -6.18 -3.51 -3.60
C GLY A 88 -6.26 -4.01 -5.05
N VAL A 89 -5.74 -5.21 -5.25
CA VAL A 89 -5.69 -5.84 -6.59
C VAL A 89 -7.08 -6.00 -7.20
N ALA A 90 -8.06 -6.42 -6.42
CA ALA A 90 -9.42 -6.64 -6.93
C ALA A 90 -10.18 -5.33 -7.21
N GLY A 91 -9.98 -4.32 -6.36
CA GLY A 91 -10.75 -3.08 -6.43
C GLY A 91 -10.17 -2.01 -7.36
N PHE A 92 -8.89 -2.09 -7.73
CA PHE A 92 -8.25 -1.07 -8.57
C PHE A 92 -7.35 -1.66 -9.65
N VAL A 93 -6.46 -2.61 -9.33
CA VAL A 93 -5.52 -3.13 -10.32
C VAL A 93 -6.24 -3.84 -11.46
N ARG A 94 -7.12 -4.79 -11.14
CA ARG A 94 -7.85 -5.57 -12.16
C ARG A 94 -8.79 -4.72 -13.01
N PRO A 95 -9.64 -3.85 -12.43
CA PRO A 95 -10.62 -3.09 -13.24
C PRO A 95 -10.04 -1.85 -13.93
N ILE A 96 -8.89 -1.32 -13.49
CA ILE A 96 -8.38 -0.05 -13.99
C ILE A 96 -6.95 -0.19 -14.56
N ILE A 97 -5.98 -0.62 -13.76
CA ILE A 97 -4.57 -0.59 -14.16
C ILE A 97 -4.28 -1.62 -15.26
N LEU A 98 -4.77 -2.83 -15.08
CA LEU A 98 -4.54 -3.89 -16.06
C LEU A 98 -5.14 -3.56 -17.44
N PRO A 99 -6.41 -3.16 -17.58
CA PRO A 99 -6.95 -2.73 -18.88
C PRO A 99 -6.19 -1.56 -19.49
N MET A 100 -5.69 -0.63 -18.67
CA MET A 100 -4.88 0.48 -19.16
C MET A 100 -3.52 0.00 -19.71
N ALA A 101 -2.86 -0.91 -19.00
CA ALA A 101 -1.59 -1.48 -19.44
C ALA A 101 -1.77 -2.30 -20.74
N LEU A 102 -2.81 -3.12 -20.82
CA LEU A 102 -3.15 -3.88 -22.03
C LEU A 102 -3.49 -2.95 -23.20
N GLY A 103 -4.28 -1.91 -22.95
CA GLY A 103 -4.62 -0.91 -23.96
C GLY A 103 -3.42 -0.19 -24.57
N THR A 104 -2.26 -0.11 -23.87
CA THR A 104 -1.03 0.42 -24.47
C THR A 104 -0.42 -0.50 -25.52
N ILE A 105 -0.65 -1.81 -25.42
CA ILE A 105 -0.23 -2.82 -26.40
C ILE A 105 -1.18 -2.76 -27.60
N GLU A 106 -2.49 -2.78 -27.35
CA GLU A 106 -3.53 -2.73 -28.39
C GLU A 106 -3.47 -1.43 -29.20
N SER A 107 -3.16 -0.30 -28.57
CA SER A 107 -3.01 1.00 -29.24
C SER A 107 -1.87 1.03 -30.28
N LYS A 108 -0.93 0.09 -30.19
CA LYS A 108 0.13 -0.12 -31.21
C LYS A 108 -0.30 -1.08 -32.34
N GLY A 109 -1.56 -1.49 -32.39
CA GLY A 109 -2.09 -2.46 -33.33
C GLY A 109 -1.60 -3.89 -33.09
N LEU A 110 -1.25 -4.20 -31.84
CA LEU A 110 -0.78 -5.53 -31.44
C LEU A 110 -1.89 -6.27 -30.70
N GLU A 111 -2.04 -7.57 -31.00
CA GLU A 111 -2.88 -8.46 -30.22
C GLU A 111 -2.15 -8.85 -28.93
N VAL A 112 -2.87 -8.78 -27.80
CA VAL A 112 -2.27 -9.11 -26.48
C VAL A 112 -2.00 -10.60 -26.38
N HIS A 113 -0.74 -10.97 -26.21
CA HIS A 113 -0.36 -12.36 -26.01
C HIS A 113 -0.79 -12.85 -24.60
N PRO A 114 -1.50 -13.98 -24.45
CA PRO A 114 -2.05 -14.44 -23.16
C PRO A 114 -1.00 -14.53 -22.02
N LYS A 115 0.19 -15.04 -22.33
CA LYS A 115 1.28 -15.12 -21.35
C LYS A 115 1.81 -13.73 -20.93
N HIS A 116 1.77 -12.75 -21.83
CA HIS A 116 2.15 -11.38 -21.48
C HIS A 116 1.10 -10.75 -20.57
N GLU A 117 -0.17 -10.98 -20.83
CA GLU A 117 -1.27 -10.54 -19.96
C GLU A 117 -1.12 -11.10 -18.53
N GLU A 118 -0.86 -12.42 -18.40
CA GLU A 118 -0.66 -13.05 -17.08
C GLU A 118 0.55 -12.45 -16.34
N GLU A 119 1.65 -12.19 -17.04
CA GLU A 119 2.82 -11.53 -16.45
C GLU A 119 2.52 -10.08 -16.02
N LEU A 120 1.75 -9.32 -16.81
CA LEU A 120 1.30 -7.98 -16.45
C LEU A 120 0.39 -7.99 -15.22
N LYS A 121 -0.53 -8.96 -15.12
CA LYS A 121 -1.35 -9.17 -13.91
C LYS A 121 -0.47 -9.40 -12.68
N GLY A 122 0.54 -10.25 -12.81
CA GLY A 122 1.51 -10.53 -11.75
C GLY A 122 2.30 -9.28 -11.33
N MET A 123 2.84 -8.54 -12.31
CA MET A 123 3.62 -7.31 -12.05
C MET A 123 2.78 -6.22 -11.39
N ALA A 124 1.58 -5.95 -11.89
CA ALA A 124 0.70 -4.93 -11.34
C ALA A 124 0.21 -5.29 -9.92
N SER A 125 -0.06 -6.58 -9.67
CA SER A 125 -0.43 -7.07 -8.34
C SER A 125 0.74 -6.99 -7.35
N ALA A 126 1.95 -7.30 -7.79
CA ALA A 126 3.14 -7.19 -6.97
C ALA A 126 3.47 -5.71 -6.66
N MET A 127 3.35 -4.82 -7.64
CA MET A 127 3.51 -3.38 -7.44
C MET A 127 2.50 -2.84 -6.39
N GLU A 128 1.23 -3.25 -6.47
CA GLU A 128 0.22 -2.89 -5.46
C GLU A 128 0.70 -3.28 -4.05
N ASN A 129 1.12 -4.54 -3.88
CA ASN A 129 1.52 -5.06 -2.58
C ASN A 129 2.79 -4.37 -2.05
N VAL A 130 3.80 -4.18 -2.89
CA VAL A 130 5.04 -3.48 -2.51
C VAL A 130 4.75 -2.05 -2.09
N CYS A 131 4.03 -1.30 -2.94
CA CYS A 131 3.76 0.10 -2.67
C CYS A 131 2.79 0.30 -1.50
N TRP A 132 1.84 -0.62 -1.29
CA TRP A 132 1.00 -0.60 -0.11
C TRP A 132 1.80 -0.87 1.15
N PHE A 133 2.58 -1.95 1.17
CA PHE A 133 3.32 -2.38 2.35
C PHE A 133 4.30 -1.29 2.82
N PHE A 134 5.14 -0.78 1.92
CA PHE A 134 6.13 0.24 2.26
C PHE A 134 5.55 1.67 2.35
N GLY A 135 4.41 1.93 1.72
CA GLY A 135 3.75 3.23 1.81
C GLY A 135 2.95 3.42 3.09
N GLN A 136 2.24 2.39 3.57
CA GLN A 136 1.42 2.50 4.77
C GLN A 136 2.23 2.76 6.06
N VAL A 137 3.50 2.35 6.11
CA VAL A 137 4.38 2.59 7.27
C VAL A 137 4.80 4.05 7.38
N LEU A 138 4.68 4.82 6.31
CA LEU A 138 4.90 6.27 6.31
C LEU A 138 3.75 7.03 6.98
N PHE A 139 2.63 6.38 7.18
CA PHE A 139 1.45 7.02 7.75
C PHE A 139 1.58 7.15 9.28
N ILE A 140 1.81 8.37 9.75
CA ILE A 140 2.05 8.68 11.17
C ILE A 140 0.87 8.38 12.11
N GLY A 141 -0.35 8.22 11.57
CA GLY A 141 -1.55 7.86 12.33
C GLY A 141 -1.88 6.37 12.29
N GLY A 142 -1.01 5.54 11.73
CA GLY A 142 -1.22 4.10 11.62
C GLY A 142 -1.14 3.37 12.95
N ALA A 143 -2.00 2.38 13.16
CA ALA A 143 -1.99 1.57 14.38
C ALA A 143 -0.64 0.90 14.65
N GLY A 144 0.08 0.49 13.58
CA GLY A 144 1.42 -0.09 13.69
C GLY A 144 2.46 0.90 14.24
N ALA A 145 2.50 2.11 13.70
CA ALA A 145 3.42 3.16 14.16
C ALA A 145 3.13 3.56 15.63
N LEU A 146 1.85 3.66 15.99
CA LEU A 146 1.44 3.97 17.35
C LEU A 146 1.82 2.85 18.33
N LEU A 147 1.66 1.58 17.94
CA LEU A 147 2.07 0.44 18.73
C LEU A 147 3.59 0.43 18.95
N VAL A 148 4.38 0.64 17.89
CA VAL A 148 5.86 0.72 17.98
C VAL A 148 6.27 1.86 18.91
N GLN A 149 5.68 3.05 18.75
CA GLN A 149 5.95 4.18 19.62
C GLN A 149 5.67 3.87 21.09
N SER A 150 4.48 3.28 21.37
CA SER A 150 4.11 2.92 22.75
C SER A 150 5.09 1.91 23.35
N THR A 151 5.45 0.88 22.59
CA THR A 151 6.40 -0.15 23.05
C THR A 151 7.78 0.44 23.32
N LEU A 152 8.29 1.31 22.45
CA LEU A 152 9.57 1.99 22.64
C LEU A 152 9.55 2.89 23.88
N LYS A 153 8.44 3.60 24.11
CA LYS A 153 8.26 4.42 25.30
C LYS A 153 8.25 3.58 26.59
N ASP A 154 7.61 2.44 26.60
CA ASP A 154 7.60 1.51 27.72
C ASP A 154 9.01 0.95 28.02
N LEU A 155 9.87 0.87 26.99
CA LEU A 155 11.28 0.48 27.10
C LEU A 155 12.22 1.66 27.45
N GLY A 156 11.69 2.87 27.67
CA GLY A 156 12.46 4.05 28.04
C GLY A 156 12.98 4.87 26.85
N TYR A 157 12.56 4.56 25.61
CA TYR A 157 12.93 5.33 24.42
C TYR A 157 11.80 6.29 24.05
N ASP A 158 12.05 7.58 24.16
CA ASP A 158 11.07 8.61 23.78
C ASP A 158 11.26 8.99 22.32
N VAL A 159 10.41 8.42 21.45
CA VAL A 159 10.42 8.66 20.01
C VAL A 159 9.09 9.22 19.55
N THR A 160 9.13 10.13 18.58
CA THR A 160 7.93 10.68 17.96
C THR A 160 7.49 9.86 16.75
N LEU A 161 6.21 9.87 16.42
CA LEU A 161 5.68 9.20 15.21
C LEU A 161 6.32 9.75 13.93
N GLY A 162 6.65 11.06 13.91
CA GLY A 162 7.35 11.68 12.79
C GLY A 162 8.77 11.13 12.60
N GLN A 163 9.50 10.87 13.69
CA GLN A 163 10.83 10.25 13.62
C GLN A 163 10.74 8.82 13.08
N LEU A 164 9.77 8.02 13.54
CA LEU A 164 9.54 6.68 13.01
C LEU A 164 9.25 6.71 11.51
N ALA A 165 8.33 7.59 11.07
CA ALA A 165 8.01 7.72 9.65
C ALA A 165 9.22 8.17 8.81
N LEU A 166 10.05 9.10 9.33
CA LEU A 166 11.24 9.57 8.61
C LEU A 166 12.29 8.49 8.38
N VAL A 167 12.44 7.56 9.30
CA VAL A 167 13.36 6.41 9.13
C VAL A 167 12.87 5.47 8.03
N GLU A 168 11.55 5.36 7.83
CA GLU A 168 10.95 4.50 6.80
C GLU A 168 10.97 5.14 5.39
N VAL A 169 11.09 6.46 5.25
CA VAL A 169 11.09 7.14 3.95
C VAL A 169 12.16 6.59 2.99
N PRO A 170 13.46 6.46 3.36
CA PRO A 170 14.46 5.89 2.47
C PRO A 170 14.14 4.45 2.05
N VAL A 171 13.59 3.66 2.96
CA VAL A 171 13.21 2.26 2.71
C VAL A 171 12.08 2.19 1.70
N ALA A 172 11.03 3.01 1.88
CA ALA A 172 9.90 3.08 0.95
C ALA A 172 10.32 3.54 -0.45
N ILE A 173 11.17 4.56 -0.55
CA ILE A 173 11.71 5.03 -1.83
C ILE A 173 12.54 3.94 -2.50
N THR A 174 13.42 3.27 -1.75
CA THR A 174 14.25 2.19 -2.27
C THR A 174 13.39 1.05 -2.79
N ALA A 175 12.36 0.63 -2.03
CA ALA A 175 11.44 -0.42 -2.44
C ALA A 175 10.71 -0.06 -3.74
N LEU A 176 10.21 1.18 -3.86
CA LEU A 176 9.56 1.66 -5.08
C LEU A 176 10.52 1.66 -6.27
N VAL A 177 11.73 2.20 -6.11
CA VAL A 177 12.74 2.27 -7.19
C VAL A 177 13.13 0.86 -7.65
N VAL A 178 13.42 -0.05 -6.71
CA VAL A 178 13.79 -1.43 -7.05
C VAL A 178 12.65 -2.15 -7.77
N ALA A 179 11.42 -2.02 -7.28
CA ALA A 179 10.26 -2.62 -7.94
C ALA A 179 10.03 -2.05 -9.34
N SER A 180 10.09 -0.72 -9.50
CA SER A 180 9.92 -0.04 -10.79
C SER A 180 11.00 -0.46 -11.80
N VAL A 181 12.27 -0.44 -11.42
CA VAL A 181 13.35 -0.87 -12.31
C VAL A 181 13.18 -2.34 -12.71
N TYR A 182 12.86 -3.20 -11.74
CA TYR A 182 12.65 -4.62 -12.00
C TYR A 182 11.49 -4.86 -12.97
N PHE A 183 10.33 -4.25 -12.73
CA PHE A 183 9.14 -4.46 -13.56
C PHE A 183 9.28 -3.80 -14.93
N TYR A 184 9.91 -2.63 -15.02
CA TYR A 184 10.24 -2.00 -16.30
C TYR A 184 11.14 -2.89 -17.17
N LEU A 185 12.23 -3.42 -16.59
CA LEU A 185 13.14 -4.31 -17.31
C LEU A 185 12.48 -5.65 -17.68
N LYS A 186 11.64 -6.17 -16.80
CA LYS A 186 10.88 -7.39 -17.06
C LYS A 186 9.90 -7.18 -18.20
N GLU A 187 9.12 -6.11 -18.18
CA GLU A 187 8.17 -5.78 -19.24
C GLU A 187 8.87 -5.59 -20.58
N LYS A 188 9.99 -4.88 -20.60
CA LYS A 188 10.81 -4.70 -21.83
C LYS A 188 11.27 -6.04 -22.42
N LYS A 189 11.67 -7.00 -21.57
CA LYS A 189 12.02 -8.36 -22.01
C LYS A 189 10.82 -9.11 -22.59
N LEU A 190 9.65 -8.99 -21.94
CA LEU A 190 8.41 -9.63 -22.39
C LEU A 190 7.92 -9.04 -23.71
N ALA A 191 7.93 -7.71 -23.83
CA ALA A 191 7.59 -7.03 -25.09
C ALA A 191 8.49 -7.46 -26.26
N LYS A 192 9.80 -7.54 -26.03
CA LYS A 192 10.74 -8.05 -27.04
C LYS A 192 10.49 -9.52 -27.40
N LYS A 193 10.10 -10.35 -26.42
CA LYS A 193 9.84 -11.79 -26.60
C LYS A 193 8.58 -12.04 -27.41
N TYR A 194 7.49 -11.33 -27.08
CA TYR A 194 6.17 -11.60 -27.66
C TYR A 194 5.83 -10.73 -28.87
N TYR A 195 6.53 -9.58 -29.04
CA TYR A 195 6.31 -8.64 -30.17
C TYR A 195 7.64 -8.26 -30.85
N PRO A 196 8.34 -9.24 -31.45
CA PRO A 196 9.63 -8.97 -32.08
C PRO A 196 9.48 -7.95 -33.22
N GLY A 197 10.28 -6.87 -33.18
CA GLY A 197 10.29 -5.82 -34.22
C GLY A 197 9.20 -4.75 -34.12
N LYS A 198 8.24 -4.87 -33.21
CA LYS A 198 7.12 -3.93 -33.05
C LYS A 198 6.99 -3.36 -31.62
N GLY A 199 7.79 -3.80 -30.69
CA GLY A 199 7.65 -3.53 -29.25
C GLY A 199 8.53 -2.41 -28.70
N GLN A 200 9.12 -1.56 -29.55
CA GLN A 200 9.93 -0.42 -29.09
C GLN A 200 9.15 0.88 -29.11
#